data_75dd17119151a78f3a8c11bab460b461
#
_entry.id   75dd17119151a78f3a8c11bab460b461
#
_cell.length_a   1.000
_cell.length_b   1.000
_cell.length_c   1.000
_cell.angle_alpha   90.00
_cell.angle_beta   90.00
_cell.angle_gamma   90.00
#
_symmetry.space_group_name_H-M   'P 1'
#
loop_
_entity.id
_entity.type
_entity.pdbx_description
1 polymer ?
#
loop_
_entity_poly.entity_id
_entity_poly.type
_entity_poly.pdbx_seq_one_letter_code
_entity_poly.pdbx_strand_id
1 'polypeptide(L)'
;MSNKIKDGGMHAKRVMGDIITYIFLIVLSVIWLIPFFWLVMQSFRDGKGQLISTFLPKAYTVNNYKALFTQFDVMNFPRMFMNTFFIACCTCVISTFFVLSVAYCTSRLKWKMRKPYMNMAMILNLFPGFMTMIAVYFILKALGMTEGNRIPLALIICFSSGSGTGFFVMK
;
A
#
# COMPACT_ATOMS: atom_id res chain seq x y z
N MET A 1 -28.67 -46.76 8.36
CA MET A 1 -29.54 -45.56 8.36
C MET A 1 -29.03 -44.44 9.26
N SER A 2 -28.13 -44.71 10.22
CA SER A 2 -27.61 -43.71 11.21
C SER A 2 -26.55 -42.73 10.69
N ASN A 3 -25.83 -43.05 9.62
CA ASN A 3 -24.74 -42.14 9.11
C ASN A 3 -25.27 -40.93 8.30
N LYS A 4 -26.42 -41.04 7.62
CA LYS A 4 -26.98 -39.92 6.82
C LYS A 4 -27.49 -38.74 7.66
N ILE A 5 -27.89 -39.00 8.90
CA ILE A 5 -28.42 -37.98 9.81
C ILE A 5 -27.25 -37.13 10.42
N LYS A 6 -26.07 -37.73 10.63
CA LYS A 6 -24.90 -37.05 11.14
C LYS A 6 -24.28 -36.09 10.13
N ASP A 7 -24.29 -36.42 8.83
CA ASP A 7 -23.75 -35.59 7.75
C ASP A 7 -24.59 -34.34 7.50
N GLY A 8 -25.91 -34.41 7.63
CA GLY A 8 -26.81 -33.27 7.49
C GLY A 8 -26.59 -32.20 8.59
N GLY A 9 -26.33 -32.65 9.81
CA GLY A 9 -26.06 -31.72 10.93
C GLY A 9 -24.71 -30.99 10.83
N MET A 10 -23.70 -31.68 10.31
CA MET A 10 -22.37 -31.05 10.07
C MET A 10 -22.39 -30.06 8.90
N HIS A 11 -23.13 -30.36 7.86
CA HIS A 11 -23.33 -29.45 6.71
C HIS A 11 -24.07 -28.17 7.13
N ALA A 12 -25.16 -28.31 7.90
CA ALA A 12 -25.93 -27.18 8.41
C ALA A 12 -25.07 -26.26 9.33
N LYS A 13 -24.25 -26.84 10.20
CA LYS A 13 -23.31 -26.07 11.06
C LYS A 13 -22.23 -25.31 10.25
N ARG A 14 -21.70 -25.93 9.19
CA ARG A 14 -20.73 -25.25 8.30
C ARG A 14 -21.38 -24.08 7.56
N VAL A 15 -22.53 -24.31 6.96
CA VAL A 15 -23.28 -23.26 6.23
C VAL A 15 -23.65 -22.11 7.17
N MET A 16 -24.10 -22.42 8.40
CA MET A 16 -24.39 -21.41 9.41
C MET A 16 -23.10 -20.60 9.79
N GLY A 17 -21.98 -21.28 9.98
CA GLY A 17 -20.69 -20.64 10.24
C GLY A 17 -20.24 -19.73 9.10
N ASP A 18 -20.40 -20.20 7.86
CA ASP A 18 -20.06 -19.42 6.66
C ASP A 18 -20.95 -18.18 6.54
N ILE A 19 -22.25 -18.30 6.77
CA ILE A 19 -23.19 -17.17 6.76
C ILE A 19 -22.79 -16.11 7.80
N ILE A 20 -22.51 -16.51 9.03
CA ILE A 20 -22.09 -15.61 10.11
C ILE A 20 -20.79 -14.90 9.72
N THR A 21 -19.83 -15.65 9.16
CA THR A 21 -18.55 -15.10 8.70
C THR A 21 -18.76 -14.08 7.60
N TYR A 22 -19.60 -14.38 6.59
CA TYR A 22 -19.89 -13.42 5.51
C TYR A 22 -20.58 -12.16 6.02
N ILE A 23 -21.57 -12.30 6.93
CA ILE A 23 -22.23 -11.13 7.54
C ILE A 23 -21.20 -10.26 8.26
N PHE A 24 -20.33 -10.88 9.07
CA PHE A 24 -19.28 -10.15 9.78
C PHE A 24 -18.32 -9.43 8.82
N LEU A 25 -17.88 -10.11 7.76
CA LEU A 25 -16.99 -9.53 6.74
C LEU A 25 -17.68 -8.38 5.99
N ILE A 26 -18.96 -8.51 5.65
CA ILE A 26 -19.73 -7.44 4.99
C ILE A 26 -19.83 -6.22 5.90
N VAL A 27 -20.19 -6.41 7.17
CA VAL A 27 -20.26 -5.29 8.15
C VAL A 27 -18.91 -4.61 8.30
N LEU A 28 -17.84 -5.38 8.45
CA LEU A 28 -16.49 -4.85 8.56
C LEU A 28 -16.09 -4.07 7.29
N SER A 29 -16.40 -4.62 6.11
CA SER A 29 -16.11 -3.97 4.82
C SER A 29 -16.87 -2.64 4.67
N VAL A 30 -18.14 -2.61 5.08
CA VAL A 30 -18.94 -1.37 5.05
C VAL A 30 -18.32 -0.31 5.97
N ILE A 31 -17.93 -0.67 7.20
CA ILE A 31 -17.28 0.24 8.14
C ILE A 31 -15.99 0.83 7.52
N TRP A 32 -15.18 -0.01 6.86
CA TRP A 32 -13.96 0.43 6.20
C TRP A 32 -14.20 1.33 4.98
N LEU A 33 -15.33 1.15 4.29
CA LEU A 33 -15.69 1.95 3.12
C LEU A 33 -16.28 3.33 3.48
N ILE A 34 -16.84 3.50 4.68
CA ILE A 34 -17.44 4.78 5.14
C ILE A 34 -16.49 5.97 4.95
N PRO A 35 -15.22 5.95 5.45
CA PRO A 35 -14.33 7.10 5.29
C PRO A 35 -14.00 7.39 3.83
N PHE A 36 -13.86 6.38 2.98
CA PHE A 36 -13.62 6.59 1.55
C PHE A 36 -14.83 7.21 0.86
N PHE A 37 -16.03 6.70 1.14
CA PHE A 37 -17.26 7.28 0.63
C PHE A 37 -17.40 8.75 1.07
N TRP A 38 -17.14 9.03 2.34
CA TRP A 38 -17.17 10.39 2.87
C TRP A 38 -16.16 11.30 2.16
N LEU A 39 -14.92 10.85 1.91
CA LEU A 39 -13.92 11.61 1.18
C LEU A 39 -14.38 11.92 -0.26
N VAL A 40 -14.95 10.94 -0.95
CA VAL A 40 -15.50 11.15 -2.30
C VAL A 40 -16.62 12.19 -2.28
N MET A 41 -17.54 12.10 -1.31
CA MET A 41 -18.62 13.09 -1.16
C MET A 41 -18.07 14.50 -0.86
N GLN A 42 -17.04 14.61 -0.02
CA GLN A 42 -16.39 15.88 0.29
C GLN A 42 -15.63 16.47 -0.90
N SER A 43 -15.12 15.67 -1.82
CA SER A 43 -14.42 16.17 -3.02
C SER A 43 -15.33 16.98 -3.94
N PHE A 44 -16.64 16.73 -3.90
CA PHE A 44 -17.65 17.47 -4.64
C PHE A 44 -18.23 18.66 -3.87
N ARG A 45 -17.76 18.95 -2.64
CA ARG A 45 -18.28 20.05 -1.85
C ARG A 45 -18.01 21.39 -2.52
N ASP A 46 -19.04 22.24 -2.58
CA ASP A 46 -18.88 23.65 -2.95
C ASP A 46 -18.41 24.46 -1.73
N GLY A 47 -17.32 25.20 -1.88
CA GLY A 47 -16.73 26.04 -0.85
C GLY A 47 -15.22 25.95 -0.78
N LYS A 48 -14.54 27.09 -0.90
CA LYS A 48 -13.08 27.19 -0.81
C LYS A 48 -12.65 27.27 0.65
N GLY A 49 -11.94 26.24 1.13
CA GLY A 49 -11.17 26.31 2.38
C GLY A 49 -11.98 26.50 3.67
N GLN A 50 -13.27 26.31 3.68
CA GLN A 50 -14.09 26.42 4.88
C GLN A 50 -13.92 25.18 5.76
N LEU A 51 -13.81 25.42 7.08
CA LEU A 51 -13.90 24.38 8.09
C LEU A 51 -15.15 23.53 7.83
N ILE A 52 -15.01 22.22 7.85
CA ILE A 52 -16.09 21.28 7.62
C ILE A 52 -17.10 21.40 8.77
N SER A 53 -18.12 22.21 8.58
CA SER A 53 -19.16 22.44 9.59
C SER A 53 -20.31 21.42 9.51
N THR A 54 -20.40 20.68 8.41
CA THR A 54 -21.46 19.69 8.18
C THR A 54 -20.88 18.39 7.65
N PHE A 55 -21.38 17.25 8.15
CA PHE A 55 -20.91 15.92 7.74
C PHE A 55 -21.10 15.66 6.24
N LEU A 56 -22.22 16.09 5.68
CA LEU A 56 -22.49 16.00 4.24
C LEU A 56 -22.43 17.40 3.59
N PRO A 57 -21.98 17.49 2.32
CA PRO A 57 -21.99 18.73 1.54
C PRO A 57 -23.41 19.28 1.42
N LYS A 58 -23.59 20.60 1.61
CA LYS A 58 -24.86 21.28 1.34
C LYS A 58 -25.08 21.58 -0.14
N ALA A 59 -23.98 21.76 -0.89
CA ALA A 59 -24.00 21.97 -2.33
C ALA A 59 -22.87 21.15 -2.98
N TYR A 60 -23.11 20.69 -4.20
CA TYR A 60 -22.20 19.87 -4.96
C TYR A 60 -21.67 20.63 -6.16
N THR A 61 -20.37 20.54 -6.42
CA THR A 61 -19.70 21.18 -7.55
C THR A 61 -18.59 20.31 -8.12
N VAL A 62 -18.32 20.46 -9.39
CA VAL A 62 -17.13 19.87 -10.04
C VAL A 62 -15.98 20.88 -10.20
N ASN A 63 -16.15 22.10 -9.70
CA ASN A 63 -15.17 23.17 -9.84
C ASN A 63 -13.84 22.84 -9.14
N ASN A 64 -13.86 22.05 -8.06
CA ASN A 64 -12.66 21.58 -7.40
C ASN A 64 -11.77 20.77 -8.35
N TYR A 65 -12.38 19.91 -9.16
CA TYR A 65 -11.64 19.11 -10.16
C TYR A 65 -11.13 19.99 -11.31
N LYS A 66 -11.95 20.96 -11.78
CA LYS A 66 -11.48 21.91 -12.79
C LYS A 66 -10.31 22.73 -12.26
N ALA A 67 -10.41 23.26 -11.03
CA ALA A 67 -9.35 24.02 -10.40
C ALA A 67 -8.04 23.22 -10.27
N LEU A 68 -8.13 21.91 -9.97
CA LEU A 68 -6.98 21.01 -9.85
C LEU A 68 -6.16 20.92 -11.15
N PHE A 69 -6.80 21.04 -12.31
CA PHE A 69 -6.17 20.97 -13.62
C PHE A 69 -5.86 22.34 -14.25
N THR A 70 -6.40 23.43 -13.71
CA THR A 70 -6.27 24.76 -14.30
C THR A 70 -5.53 25.77 -13.41
N GLN A 71 -5.56 25.60 -12.10
CA GLN A 71 -4.91 26.50 -11.14
C GLN A 71 -3.53 25.98 -10.76
N PHE A 72 -2.51 26.47 -11.46
CA PHE A 72 -1.11 26.05 -11.22
C PHE A 72 -0.37 26.91 -10.20
N ASP A 73 -0.96 28.00 -9.72
CA ASP A 73 -0.32 28.95 -8.80
C ASP A 73 -0.05 28.33 -7.44
N VAL A 74 -0.92 27.43 -6.96
CA VAL A 74 -0.77 26.75 -5.68
C VAL A 74 -0.09 25.40 -5.84
N MET A 75 -0.49 24.63 -6.86
CA MET A 75 -0.01 23.26 -7.06
C MET A 75 -0.19 22.82 -8.51
N ASN A 76 0.89 22.38 -9.13
CA ASN A 76 0.83 21.79 -10.47
C ASN A 76 0.52 20.28 -10.36
N PHE A 77 -0.76 19.96 -10.16
CA PHE A 77 -1.20 18.57 -9.98
C PHE A 77 -0.80 17.62 -11.12
N PRO A 78 -0.98 17.96 -12.41
CA PRO A 78 -0.60 17.07 -13.50
C PRO A 78 0.88 16.69 -13.46
N ARG A 79 1.76 17.65 -13.20
CA ARG A 79 3.20 17.41 -13.09
C ARG A 79 3.53 16.53 -11.88
N MET A 80 2.91 16.81 -10.74
CA MET A 80 3.12 16.01 -9.51
C MET A 80 2.63 14.58 -9.72
N PHE A 81 1.46 14.40 -10.34
CA PHE A 81 0.90 13.10 -10.65
C PHE A 81 1.81 12.30 -11.58
N MET A 82 2.27 12.90 -12.69
CA MET A 82 3.17 12.25 -13.64
C MET A 82 4.51 11.86 -13.01
N ASN A 83 5.08 12.72 -12.16
CA ASN A 83 6.31 12.39 -11.43
C ASN A 83 6.10 11.17 -10.51
N THR A 84 5.02 11.18 -9.73
CA THR A 84 4.69 10.08 -8.83
C THR A 84 4.41 8.79 -9.60
N PHE A 85 3.67 8.89 -10.70
CA PHE A 85 3.36 7.75 -11.57
C PHE A 85 4.63 7.14 -12.18
N PHE A 86 5.52 7.98 -12.69
CA PHE A 86 6.80 7.52 -13.24
C PHE A 86 7.66 6.80 -12.18
N ILE A 87 7.81 7.40 -11.00
CA ILE A 87 8.55 6.80 -9.88
C ILE A 87 7.93 5.46 -9.49
N ALA A 88 6.60 5.40 -9.37
CA ALA A 88 5.88 4.19 -9.00
C ALA A 88 6.06 3.07 -10.04
N CYS A 89 5.97 3.37 -11.34
CA CYS A 89 6.18 2.39 -12.40
C CYS A 89 7.63 1.85 -12.39
N CYS A 90 8.61 2.73 -12.32
CA CYS A 90 10.02 2.31 -12.26
C CYS A 90 10.30 1.45 -11.02
N THR A 91 9.81 1.89 -9.86
CA THR A 91 9.97 1.17 -8.60
C THR A 91 9.29 -0.21 -8.67
N CYS A 92 8.09 -0.30 -9.22
CA CYS A 92 7.35 -1.55 -9.36
C CYS A 92 8.11 -2.58 -10.18
N VAL A 93 8.61 -2.18 -11.36
CA VAL A 93 9.37 -3.07 -12.25
C VAL A 93 10.67 -3.55 -11.59
N ILE A 94 11.44 -2.62 -11.05
CA ILE A 94 12.74 -2.91 -10.43
C ILE A 94 12.55 -3.77 -9.17
N SER A 95 11.62 -3.39 -8.29
CA SER A 95 11.32 -4.13 -7.07
C SER A 95 10.84 -5.55 -7.36
N THR A 96 9.93 -5.72 -8.33
CA THR A 96 9.44 -7.05 -8.73
C THR A 96 10.59 -7.93 -9.24
N PHE A 97 11.46 -7.38 -10.06
CA PHE A 97 12.64 -8.11 -10.57
C PHE A 97 13.56 -8.55 -9.41
N PHE A 98 13.88 -7.67 -8.48
CA PHE A 98 14.72 -8.02 -7.32
C PHE A 98 14.04 -9.04 -6.40
N VAL A 99 12.76 -8.84 -6.07
CA VAL A 99 12.02 -9.77 -5.19
C VAL A 99 11.95 -11.16 -5.81
N LEU A 100 11.63 -11.28 -7.09
CA LEU A 100 11.60 -12.56 -7.80
C LEU A 100 12.98 -13.21 -7.86
N SER A 101 14.03 -12.44 -8.16
CA SER A 101 15.40 -12.94 -8.20
C SER A 101 15.86 -13.48 -6.85
N VAL A 102 15.63 -12.73 -5.78
CA VAL A 102 15.97 -13.15 -4.40
C VAL A 102 15.13 -14.37 -4.00
N ALA A 103 13.83 -14.38 -4.28
CA ALA A 103 12.95 -15.51 -4.00
C ALA A 103 13.40 -16.77 -4.73
N TYR A 104 13.79 -16.66 -6.00
CA TYR A 104 14.31 -17.77 -6.78
C TYR A 104 15.64 -18.29 -6.22
N CYS A 105 16.60 -17.40 -5.94
CA CYS A 105 17.88 -17.74 -5.35
C CYS A 105 17.74 -18.43 -4.00
N THR A 106 16.83 -17.93 -3.15
CA THR A 106 16.63 -18.48 -1.80
C THR A 106 15.79 -19.75 -1.79
N SER A 107 14.90 -19.98 -2.76
CA SER A 107 14.06 -21.19 -2.80
C SER A 107 14.67 -22.32 -3.61
N ARG A 108 15.27 -22.03 -4.77
CA ARG A 108 15.71 -23.03 -5.75
C ARG A 108 17.21 -23.35 -5.68
N LEU A 109 18.05 -22.35 -5.43
CA LEU A 109 19.49 -22.58 -5.40
C LEU A 109 19.93 -23.13 -4.03
N LYS A 110 20.68 -24.21 -4.07
CA LYS A 110 21.31 -24.83 -2.88
C LYS A 110 22.69 -24.20 -2.66
N TRP A 111 22.77 -23.16 -1.84
CA TRP A 111 24.02 -22.49 -1.49
C TRP A 111 24.21 -22.41 0.04
N LYS A 112 25.47 -22.43 0.45
CA LYS A 112 25.82 -22.54 1.87
C LYS A 112 25.32 -21.37 2.73
N MET A 113 25.25 -20.16 2.17
CA MET A 113 24.84 -18.94 2.88
C MET A 113 23.32 -18.71 2.90
N ARG A 114 22.50 -19.62 2.37
CA ARG A 114 21.03 -19.47 2.33
C ARG A 114 20.40 -19.26 3.72
N LYS A 115 20.77 -20.12 4.68
CA LYS A 115 20.23 -20.03 6.05
C LYS A 115 20.67 -18.75 6.77
N PRO A 116 21.99 -18.40 6.83
CA PRO A 116 22.41 -17.15 7.45
C PRO A 116 21.82 -15.92 6.80
N TYR A 117 21.71 -15.88 5.46
CA TYR A 117 21.06 -14.78 4.74
C TYR A 117 19.60 -14.59 5.18
N MET A 118 18.82 -15.67 5.25
CA MET A 118 17.42 -15.59 5.69
C MET A 118 17.30 -15.15 7.13
N ASN A 119 18.19 -15.63 8.03
CA ASN A 119 18.18 -15.21 9.43
C ASN A 119 18.53 -13.72 9.57
N MET A 120 19.53 -13.22 8.84
CA MET A 120 19.85 -11.78 8.78
C MET A 120 18.67 -10.95 8.29
N ALA A 121 18.01 -11.38 7.22
CA ALA A 121 16.85 -10.68 6.68
C ALA A 121 15.70 -10.65 7.71
N MET A 122 15.47 -11.71 8.45
CA MET A 122 14.48 -11.73 9.54
C MET A 122 14.86 -10.76 10.67
N ILE A 123 16.11 -10.74 11.11
CA ILE A 123 16.61 -9.82 12.16
C ILE A 123 16.45 -8.36 11.70
N LEU A 124 16.82 -8.05 10.45
CA LEU A 124 16.67 -6.69 9.90
C LEU A 124 15.22 -6.23 9.85
N ASN A 125 14.27 -7.14 9.62
CA ASN A 125 12.83 -6.82 9.65
C ASN A 125 12.28 -6.58 11.07
N LEU A 126 13.01 -6.91 12.14
CA LEU A 126 12.61 -6.59 13.51
C LEU A 126 12.88 -5.11 13.87
N PHE A 127 13.73 -4.43 13.11
CA PHE A 127 13.96 -3.01 13.35
C PHE A 127 12.72 -2.19 12.98
N PRO A 128 12.31 -1.24 13.84
CA PRO A 128 11.20 -0.36 13.55
C PRO A 128 11.43 0.43 12.26
N GLY A 129 10.44 0.46 11.38
CA GLY A 129 10.56 1.07 10.05
C GLY A 129 10.96 2.55 10.08
N PHE A 130 10.60 3.29 11.13
CA PHE A 130 11.02 4.69 11.29
C PHE A 130 12.53 4.86 11.50
N MET A 131 13.22 3.91 12.17
CA MET A 131 14.68 3.94 12.31
C MET A 131 15.37 3.76 10.96
N THR A 132 14.87 2.82 10.16
CA THR A 132 15.36 2.60 8.80
C THR A 132 15.16 3.85 7.94
N MET A 133 14.00 4.51 8.05
CA MET A 133 13.70 5.73 7.31
C MET A 133 14.66 6.88 7.66
N ILE A 134 14.97 7.06 8.95
CA ILE A 134 15.94 8.07 9.41
C ILE A 134 17.35 7.76 8.88
N ALA A 135 17.80 6.52 9.00
CA ALA A 135 19.11 6.10 8.51
C ALA A 135 19.26 6.31 7.00
N VAL A 136 18.26 5.91 6.22
CA VAL A 136 18.20 6.10 4.76
C VAL A 136 18.25 7.59 4.40
N TYR A 137 17.51 8.43 5.11
CA TYR A 137 17.54 9.88 4.88
C TYR A 137 18.96 10.46 5.06
N PHE A 138 19.66 10.12 6.13
CA PHE A 138 21.03 10.61 6.35
C PHE A 138 22.02 10.08 5.32
N ILE A 139 21.88 8.83 4.89
CA ILE A 139 22.71 8.25 3.83
C ILE A 139 22.47 9.01 2.52
N LEU A 140 21.21 9.22 2.13
CA LEU A 140 20.87 9.97 0.90
C LEU A 140 21.35 11.42 0.96
N LYS A 141 21.27 12.05 2.13
CA LYS A 141 21.77 13.39 2.35
C LYS A 141 23.29 13.45 2.19
N ALA A 142 24.02 12.51 2.75
CA ALA A 142 25.46 12.40 2.58
C ALA A 142 25.89 12.18 1.12
N LEU A 143 25.05 11.49 0.34
CA LEU A 143 25.27 11.29 -1.11
C LEU A 143 24.80 12.47 -1.99
N GLY A 144 24.24 13.53 -1.39
CA GLY A 144 23.70 14.69 -2.12
C GLY A 144 22.47 14.35 -2.97
N MET A 145 21.68 13.35 -2.57
CA MET A 145 20.52 12.87 -3.32
C MET A 145 19.17 13.37 -2.77
N THR A 146 19.21 14.27 -1.79
CA THR A 146 18.00 14.82 -1.14
C THR A 146 17.51 16.11 -1.80
N GLU A 147 18.20 16.62 -2.82
CA GLU A 147 17.87 17.91 -3.45
C GLU A 147 17.82 17.82 -4.98
N GLY A 148 16.96 18.66 -5.56
CA GLY A 148 16.85 18.84 -7.01
C GLY A 148 16.37 17.61 -7.79
N ASN A 149 16.91 17.44 -8.99
CA ASN A 149 16.52 16.37 -9.93
C ASN A 149 16.93 14.94 -9.50
N ARG A 150 17.70 14.81 -8.42
CA ARG A 150 18.17 13.50 -7.91
C ARG A 150 17.15 12.82 -6.99
N ILE A 151 16.16 13.56 -6.48
CA ILE A 151 15.12 13.04 -5.58
C ILE A 151 14.36 11.85 -6.18
N PRO A 152 13.87 11.88 -7.43
CA PRO A 152 13.19 10.73 -8.02
C PRO A 152 14.06 9.47 -8.07
N LEU A 153 15.34 9.63 -8.39
CA LEU A 153 16.28 8.51 -8.41
C LEU A 153 16.49 7.93 -7.00
N ALA A 154 16.66 8.80 -6.01
CA ALA A 154 16.76 8.36 -4.61
C ALA A 154 15.56 7.56 -4.15
N LEU A 155 14.35 8.03 -4.47
CA LEU A 155 13.10 7.33 -4.14
C LEU A 155 13.01 5.97 -4.84
N ILE A 156 13.34 5.90 -6.14
CA ILE A 156 13.36 4.64 -6.89
C ILE A 156 14.32 3.65 -6.23
N ILE A 157 15.53 4.07 -5.90
CA ILE A 157 16.53 3.20 -5.25
C ILE A 157 16.02 2.70 -3.90
N CYS A 158 15.49 3.59 -3.06
CA CYS A 158 15.03 3.22 -1.73
C CYS A 158 13.84 2.26 -1.76
N PHE A 159 12.86 2.54 -2.60
CA PHE A 159 11.65 1.72 -2.68
C PHE A 159 11.80 0.47 -3.55
N SER A 160 12.79 0.43 -4.46
CA SER A 160 13.07 -0.75 -5.29
C SER A 160 13.80 -1.85 -4.54
N SER A 161 14.50 -1.55 -3.44
CA SER A 161 15.21 -2.55 -2.65
C SER A 161 14.30 -3.61 -2.02
N GLY A 162 13.00 -3.45 -2.16
CA GLY A 162 11.97 -4.37 -1.74
C GLY A 162 11.77 -4.42 -0.22
N SER A 163 10.53 -4.55 0.21
CA SER A 163 10.31 -4.94 1.60
C SER A 163 10.85 -6.36 1.77
N GLY A 164 11.73 -6.57 2.77
CA GLY A 164 12.26 -7.91 3.07
C GLY A 164 11.17 -8.98 3.28
N THR A 165 9.92 -8.56 3.47
CA THR A 165 8.74 -9.43 3.55
C THR A 165 8.30 -9.98 2.18
N GLY A 166 8.52 -9.25 1.07
CA GLY A 166 8.05 -9.68 -0.25
C GLY A 166 8.62 -11.03 -0.69
N PHE A 167 9.90 -11.28 -0.48
CA PHE A 167 10.50 -12.55 -0.86
C PHE A 167 10.12 -13.72 0.06
N PHE A 168 9.74 -13.47 1.32
CA PHE A 168 9.21 -14.52 2.20
C PHE A 168 7.84 -15.01 1.75
N VAL A 169 7.01 -14.11 1.22
CA VAL A 169 5.67 -14.46 0.72
C VAL A 169 5.75 -15.26 -0.57
N MET A 170 6.72 -14.96 -1.45
CA MET A 170 6.88 -15.61 -2.75
C MET A 170 7.69 -16.94 -2.69
N LYS A 171 8.20 -17.32 -1.53
CA LYS A 171 8.94 -18.57 -1.32
C LYS A 171 8.01 -19.77 -1.22
#